data_863a5a284b190146857ace43253402af
#
_entry.id   863a5a284b190146857ace43253402af
#
_cell.length_a   1.000
_cell.length_b   1.000
_cell.length_c   1.000
_cell.angle_alpha   90.00
_cell.angle_beta   90.00
_cell.angle_gamma   90.00
#
_symmetry.space_group_name_H-M   'P 1'
#
loop_
_entity.id
_entity.type
_entity.pdbx_description
1 polymer ?
#
loop_
_entity_poly.entity_id
_entity_poly.type
_entity_poly.pdbx_seq_one_letter_code
_entity_poly.pdbx_strand_id
1 'polypeptide(L)'
;MPALLRVTFILAIVVAFSACSTTTTRPTGSEYPKPTLATKAQDNISKSAARRMYVRTTAYHHTEPGGRRTAVGGYLKATHSAATDWSWLPVGTRFRVVETGEDYVVEDYGSALIGKYTIDLYKSTRGAMNAWGVRYVNIEILELGSYKTSLAVLLPRQKYSHVRQMVAGLKRKT
;
A
#
# COMPACT_ATOMS: atom_id res chain seq x y z
N MET A 1 -15.40 67.92 -22.18
CA MET A 1 -14.41 66.98 -21.66
C MET A 1 -14.44 65.74 -22.54
N PRO A 2 -13.42 65.45 -23.34
CA PRO A 2 -13.54 64.48 -24.44
C PRO A 2 -13.29 63.04 -24.01
N ALA A 3 -14.16 62.15 -24.51
CA ALA A 3 -14.01 60.70 -24.41
C ALA A 3 -12.99 60.19 -25.43
N LEU A 4 -11.99 59.47 -24.99
CA LEU A 4 -11.00 58.78 -25.86
C LEU A 4 -11.59 57.47 -26.37
N LEU A 5 -11.73 57.45 -27.71
CA LEU A 5 -12.13 56.29 -28.49
C LEU A 5 -10.92 55.35 -28.65
N ARG A 6 -10.96 54.14 -28.07
CA ARG A 6 -9.94 53.10 -28.32
C ARG A 6 -10.36 52.24 -29.50
N VAL A 7 -9.62 52.36 -30.57
CA VAL A 7 -9.73 51.50 -31.77
C VAL A 7 -8.98 50.20 -31.52
N THR A 8 -9.73 49.11 -31.54
CA THR A 8 -9.16 47.75 -31.38
C THR A 8 -8.88 47.17 -32.77
N PHE A 9 -7.62 46.98 -33.11
CA PHE A 9 -7.21 46.28 -34.33
C PHE A 9 -7.36 44.78 -34.14
N ILE A 10 -8.24 44.13 -34.92
CA ILE A 10 -8.37 42.69 -35.01
C ILE A 10 -7.47 42.19 -36.12
N LEU A 11 -6.37 41.51 -35.79
CA LEU A 11 -5.49 40.84 -36.73
C LEU A 11 -6.00 39.41 -36.98
N ALA A 12 -6.56 39.17 -38.15
CA ALA A 12 -7.00 37.85 -38.58
C ALA A 12 -5.79 37.03 -39.07
N ILE A 13 -5.43 35.99 -38.35
CA ILE A 13 -4.41 35.02 -38.77
C ILE A 13 -5.11 33.91 -39.55
N VAL A 14 -4.89 33.83 -40.85
CA VAL A 14 -5.31 32.74 -41.74
C VAL A 14 -4.28 31.60 -41.58
N VAL A 15 -4.67 30.50 -40.96
CA VAL A 15 -3.85 29.28 -40.91
C VAL A 15 -4.23 28.37 -42.07
N ALA A 16 -3.34 28.22 -43.02
CA ALA A 16 -3.48 27.29 -44.15
C ALA A 16 -3.20 25.84 -43.63
N PHE A 17 -4.20 24.98 -43.64
CA PHE A 17 -4.02 23.55 -43.41
C PHE A 17 -3.54 22.87 -44.67
N SER A 18 -2.27 22.48 -44.74
CA SER A 18 -1.72 21.58 -45.75
C SER A 18 -2.13 20.12 -45.37
N ALA A 19 -3.05 19.55 -46.12
CA ALA A 19 -3.42 18.14 -45.99
C ALA A 19 -2.34 17.27 -46.66
N CYS A 20 -1.55 16.58 -45.84
CA CYS A 20 -0.62 15.56 -46.31
C CYS A 20 -1.34 14.21 -46.31
N SER A 21 -1.74 13.71 -47.47
CA SER A 21 -2.33 12.39 -47.67
C SER A 21 -1.23 11.33 -47.58
N THR A 22 -1.11 10.64 -46.47
CA THR A 22 -0.27 9.43 -46.33
C THR A 22 -1.07 8.20 -46.73
N THR A 23 -0.72 7.61 -47.88
CA THR A 23 -1.24 6.32 -48.33
C THR A 23 -0.74 5.21 -47.41
N THR A 24 -1.64 4.64 -46.61
CA THR A 24 -1.35 3.49 -45.75
C THR A 24 -1.41 2.20 -46.59
N THR A 25 -0.25 1.67 -46.96
CA THR A 25 -0.11 0.30 -47.43
C THR A 25 -0.21 -0.65 -46.23
N ARG A 26 -1.24 -1.50 -46.22
CA ARG A 26 -1.49 -2.55 -45.23
C ARG A 26 -0.50 -3.71 -45.46
N PRO A 27 0.38 -4.06 -44.53
CA PRO A 27 1.16 -5.30 -44.62
C PRO A 27 0.29 -6.47 -44.18
N THR A 28 0.06 -7.41 -45.11
CA THR A 28 -0.41 -8.76 -44.87
C THR A 28 0.76 -9.60 -44.35
N GLY A 29 0.77 -9.91 -43.04
CA GLY A 29 1.77 -10.78 -42.45
C GLY A 29 1.46 -10.93 -40.97
N SER A 30 0.85 -12.07 -40.63
CA SER A 30 0.61 -12.50 -39.26
C SER A 30 1.94 -12.87 -38.59
N GLU A 31 2.58 -11.91 -37.95
CA GLU A 31 3.63 -12.21 -36.98
C GLU A 31 3.38 -11.35 -35.73
N TYR A 32 2.90 -12.03 -34.68
CA TYR A 32 2.78 -11.42 -33.35
C TYR A 32 4.19 -11.02 -32.90
N PRO A 33 4.45 -9.71 -32.67
CA PRO A 33 5.76 -9.29 -32.17
C PRO A 33 6.01 -9.92 -30.79
N LYS A 34 7.15 -10.60 -30.65
CA LYS A 34 7.65 -11.03 -29.34
C LYS A 34 7.64 -9.83 -28.36
N PRO A 35 7.21 -10.02 -27.10
CA PRO A 35 7.23 -8.95 -26.11
C PRO A 35 8.65 -8.37 -26.00
N THR A 36 8.78 -7.13 -26.39
CA THR A 36 10.03 -6.37 -26.28
C THR A 36 10.27 -6.00 -24.79
N LEU A 37 11.51 -5.74 -24.40
CA LEU A 37 11.90 -5.33 -23.05
C LEU A 37 11.02 -4.22 -22.45
N ALA A 38 10.49 -3.33 -23.27
CA ALA A 38 9.57 -2.26 -22.88
C ALA A 38 8.24 -2.81 -22.31
N THR A 39 7.67 -3.87 -22.87
CA THR A 39 6.43 -4.50 -22.39
C THR A 39 6.63 -5.13 -21.01
N LYS A 40 7.78 -5.80 -20.80
CA LYS A 40 8.12 -6.38 -19.49
C LYS A 40 8.32 -5.32 -18.40
N ALA A 41 8.87 -4.16 -18.75
CA ALA A 41 9.03 -3.03 -17.83
C ALA A 41 7.66 -2.45 -17.42
N GLN A 42 6.74 -2.30 -18.38
CA GLN A 42 5.38 -1.83 -18.14
C GLN A 42 4.59 -2.77 -17.25
N ASP A 43 4.69 -4.09 -17.50
CA ASP A 43 4.03 -5.12 -16.68
C ASP A 43 4.59 -5.14 -15.25
N ASN A 44 5.89 -4.93 -15.08
CA ASN A 44 6.52 -4.84 -13.76
C ASN A 44 6.09 -3.58 -13.00
N ILE A 45 5.94 -2.43 -13.66
CA ILE A 45 5.45 -1.18 -13.08
C ILE A 45 4.00 -1.36 -12.62
N SER A 46 3.14 -1.94 -13.45
CA SER A 46 1.73 -2.22 -13.12
C SER A 46 1.60 -3.21 -11.96
N LYS A 47 2.42 -4.25 -11.94
CA LYS A 47 2.46 -5.25 -10.87
C LYS A 47 2.98 -4.67 -9.55
N SER A 48 3.97 -3.79 -9.60
CA SER A 48 4.48 -3.06 -8.44
C SER A 48 3.43 -2.07 -7.90
N ALA A 49 2.75 -1.33 -8.76
CA ALA A 49 1.68 -0.40 -8.39
C ALA A 49 0.50 -1.14 -7.73
N ALA A 50 0.12 -2.32 -8.23
CA ALA A 50 -0.95 -3.15 -7.65
C ALA A 50 -0.62 -3.70 -6.25
N ARG A 51 0.65 -3.66 -5.83
CA ARG A 51 1.12 -4.12 -4.51
C ARG A 51 1.33 -2.98 -3.52
N ARG A 52 1.17 -1.71 -3.93
CA ARG A 52 1.34 -0.54 -3.07
C ARG A 52 0.03 -0.11 -2.46
N MET A 53 0.11 0.32 -1.19
CA MET A 53 -1.02 0.82 -0.42
C MET A 53 -0.59 2.05 0.37
N TYR A 54 -1.43 3.09 0.39
CA TYR A 54 -1.26 4.24 1.27
C TYR A 54 -2.03 3.99 2.56
N VAL A 55 -1.34 3.84 3.67
CA VAL A 55 -1.90 3.36 4.93
C VAL A 55 -1.54 4.26 6.11
N ARG A 56 -2.44 4.30 7.09
CA ARG A 56 -2.15 4.89 8.39
C ARG A 56 -1.19 3.99 9.15
N THR A 57 -0.14 4.56 9.75
CA THR A 57 0.76 3.86 10.65
C THR A 57 0.86 4.56 12.00
N THR A 58 1.06 3.77 13.03
CA THR A 58 1.43 4.17 14.38
C THR A 58 2.71 3.44 14.79
N ALA A 59 3.20 3.68 15.97
CA ALA A 59 4.31 2.92 16.52
C ALA A 59 4.04 2.55 17.98
N TYR A 60 4.53 1.38 18.39
CA TYR A 60 4.42 0.88 19.76
C TYR A 60 5.77 0.42 20.31
N HIS A 61 5.83 0.26 21.63
CA HIS A 61 7.01 -0.17 22.35
C HIS A 61 6.65 -1.29 23.34
N HIS A 62 7.59 -2.18 23.63
CA HIS A 62 7.37 -3.35 24.49
C HIS A 62 7.03 -3.04 25.96
N THR A 63 7.04 -1.77 26.38
CA THR A 63 6.53 -1.37 27.71
C THR A 63 5.03 -1.17 27.74
N GLU A 64 4.38 -1.23 26.59
CA GLU A 64 2.93 -1.22 26.51
C GLU A 64 2.34 -2.61 26.83
N PRO A 65 1.02 -2.71 27.08
CA PRO A 65 0.37 -4.00 27.30
C PRO A 65 0.61 -4.96 26.12
N GLY A 66 1.10 -6.17 26.41
CA GLY A 66 1.54 -7.16 25.42
C GLY A 66 2.99 -7.59 25.59
N GLY A 67 3.84 -6.68 26.13
CA GLY A 67 5.23 -6.99 26.47
C GLY A 67 6.11 -7.21 25.25
N ARG A 68 7.06 -8.16 25.36
CA ARG A 68 8.09 -8.39 24.33
C ARG A 68 7.77 -9.55 23.38
N ARG A 69 6.66 -10.27 23.57
CA ARG A 69 6.30 -11.41 22.73
C ARG A 69 5.29 -11.02 21.68
N THR A 70 5.49 -11.57 20.48
CA THR A 70 4.51 -11.46 19.40
C THR A 70 3.35 -12.43 19.60
N ALA A 71 2.24 -12.21 18.93
CA ALA A 71 1.08 -13.11 18.98
C ALA A 71 1.38 -14.51 18.42
N VAL A 72 2.44 -14.68 17.65
CA VAL A 72 2.90 -15.97 17.13
C VAL A 72 3.97 -16.64 18.00
N GLY A 73 4.27 -16.07 19.17
CA GLY A 73 5.18 -16.68 20.16
C GLY A 73 6.65 -16.26 20.03
N GLY A 74 7.01 -15.49 19.04
CA GLY A 74 8.34 -14.91 18.87
C GLY A 74 8.60 -13.72 19.79
N TYR A 75 9.77 -13.09 19.63
CA TYR A 75 10.11 -11.81 20.28
C TYR A 75 10.02 -10.67 19.30
N LEU A 76 9.54 -9.52 19.77
CA LEU A 76 9.53 -8.28 18.99
C LEU A 76 10.94 -7.87 18.56
N LYS A 77 11.10 -7.53 17.29
CA LYS A 77 12.36 -7.08 16.69
C LYS A 77 12.15 -5.70 16.08
N ALA A 78 13.06 -4.77 16.40
CA ALA A 78 13.04 -3.43 15.80
C ALA A 78 13.23 -3.52 14.28
N THR A 79 12.56 -2.60 13.56
CA THR A 79 12.58 -2.56 12.08
C THR A 79 12.18 -3.89 11.42
N HIS A 80 11.32 -4.67 12.10
CA HIS A 80 10.87 -5.96 11.62
C HIS A 80 9.43 -6.29 12.04
N SER A 81 9.10 -6.18 13.34
CA SER A 81 7.80 -6.61 13.84
C SER A 81 6.73 -5.54 13.66
N ALA A 82 5.57 -5.93 13.18
CA ALA A 82 4.40 -5.08 13.04
C ALA A 82 3.14 -5.78 13.55
N ALA A 83 2.18 -4.98 14.04
CA ALA A 83 0.85 -5.41 14.43
C ALA A 83 -0.21 -4.83 13.48
N THR A 84 -1.26 -5.63 13.21
CA THR A 84 -2.38 -5.22 12.35
C THR A 84 -3.69 -5.85 12.82
N ASP A 85 -4.80 -5.46 12.20
CA ASP A 85 -6.00 -6.29 12.15
C ASP A 85 -5.79 -7.42 11.14
N TRP A 86 -5.67 -8.66 11.60
CA TRP A 86 -5.41 -9.81 10.73
C TRP A 86 -6.56 -10.17 9.79
N SER A 87 -7.76 -9.63 10.01
CA SER A 87 -8.86 -9.77 9.06
C SER A 87 -8.65 -8.92 7.81
N TRP A 88 -7.80 -7.91 7.89
CA TRP A 88 -7.40 -7.04 6.77
C TRP A 88 -6.03 -7.45 6.22
N LEU A 89 -4.97 -7.40 7.02
CA LEU A 89 -3.60 -7.73 6.63
C LEU A 89 -3.13 -8.92 7.48
N PRO A 90 -3.11 -10.16 6.92
CA PRO A 90 -2.97 -11.37 7.70
C PRO A 90 -1.55 -11.57 8.25
N VAL A 91 -1.44 -12.40 9.28
CA VAL A 91 -0.15 -12.80 9.88
C VAL A 91 0.79 -13.38 8.82
N GLY A 92 2.07 -13.04 8.93
CA GLY A 92 3.12 -13.42 7.99
C GLY A 92 3.23 -12.50 6.77
N THR A 93 2.35 -11.49 6.62
CA THR A 93 2.51 -10.50 5.55
C THR A 93 3.83 -9.76 5.72
N ARG A 94 4.65 -9.76 4.67
CA ARG A 94 5.88 -8.98 4.59
C ARG A 94 5.65 -7.75 3.71
N PHE A 95 6.07 -6.61 4.19
CA PHE A 95 5.93 -5.35 3.47
C PHE A 95 7.10 -4.42 3.73
N ARG A 96 7.33 -3.51 2.79
CA ARG A 96 8.30 -2.43 2.89
C ARG A 96 7.59 -1.10 3.10
N VAL A 97 8.06 -0.30 4.05
CA VAL A 97 7.70 1.12 4.13
C VAL A 97 8.54 1.86 3.09
N VAL A 98 7.89 2.41 2.06
CA VAL A 98 8.59 2.97 0.90
C VAL A 98 9.46 4.17 1.27
N GLU A 99 8.95 5.03 2.16
CA GLU A 99 9.62 6.26 2.58
C GLU A 99 10.90 6.02 3.40
N THR A 100 10.99 4.89 4.11
CA THR A 100 12.16 4.56 4.94
C THR A 100 13.01 3.42 4.37
N GLY A 101 12.46 2.64 3.45
CA GLY A 101 13.10 1.43 2.93
C GLY A 101 13.11 0.25 3.92
N GLU A 102 12.51 0.40 5.10
CA GLU A 102 12.49 -0.63 6.15
C GLU A 102 11.46 -1.73 5.82
N ASP A 103 11.84 -2.99 6.01
CA ASP A 103 10.98 -4.15 5.81
C ASP A 103 10.40 -4.62 7.15
N TYR A 104 9.10 -4.94 7.15
CA TYR A 104 8.35 -5.42 8.31
C TYR A 104 7.61 -6.72 8.02
N VAL A 105 7.31 -7.46 9.08
CA VAL A 105 6.46 -8.66 9.05
C VAL A 105 5.32 -8.48 10.05
N VAL A 106 4.11 -8.82 9.63
CA VAL A 106 2.95 -8.87 10.52
C VAL A 106 3.05 -10.11 11.40
N GLU A 107 3.38 -9.91 12.68
CA GLU A 107 3.56 -10.96 13.67
C GLU A 107 2.65 -10.78 14.89
N ASP A 108 1.94 -9.63 14.95
CA ASP A 108 1.13 -9.28 16.11
C ASP A 108 -0.20 -8.64 15.71
N TYR A 109 -1.10 -8.49 16.66
CA TYR A 109 -2.37 -7.79 16.53
C TYR A 109 -2.66 -6.95 17.76
N GLY A 110 -3.46 -5.90 17.60
CA GLY A 110 -3.85 -5.04 18.71
C GLY A 110 -5.36 -4.78 18.72
N SER A 111 -5.99 -4.78 19.91
CA SER A 111 -7.42 -4.46 20.05
C SER A 111 -7.77 -3.08 19.48
N ALA A 112 -6.84 -2.13 19.60
CA ALA A 112 -6.99 -0.78 19.10
C ALA A 112 -6.95 -0.67 17.57
N LEU A 113 -6.50 -1.71 16.85
CA LEU A 113 -6.30 -1.71 15.39
C LEU A 113 -7.52 -2.26 14.64
N ILE A 114 -8.44 -2.95 15.33
CA ILE A 114 -9.53 -3.67 14.69
C ILE A 114 -10.45 -2.72 13.92
N GLY A 115 -10.65 -3.02 12.62
CA GLY A 115 -11.48 -2.23 11.70
C GLY A 115 -10.88 -0.89 11.26
N LYS A 116 -9.63 -0.58 11.60
CA LYS A 116 -9.05 0.75 11.35
C LYS A 116 -8.07 0.83 10.18
N TYR A 117 -7.76 -0.26 9.50
CA TYR A 117 -6.76 -0.30 8.42
C TYR A 117 -5.45 0.39 8.79
N THR A 118 -5.00 0.17 10.04
CA THR A 118 -3.79 0.77 10.62
C THR A 118 -2.75 -0.30 10.84
N ILE A 119 -1.49 0.01 10.55
CA ILE A 119 -0.33 -0.80 10.88
C ILE A 119 0.39 -0.16 12.03
N ASP A 120 0.70 -0.93 13.08
CA ASP A 120 1.45 -0.48 14.24
C ASP A 120 2.86 -1.08 14.17
N LEU A 121 3.87 -0.22 14.12
CA LEU A 121 5.27 -0.60 13.89
C LEU A 121 6.01 -0.66 15.21
N TYR A 122 6.63 -1.80 15.52
CA TYR A 122 7.44 -1.91 16.72
C TYR A 122 8.71 -1.06 16.63
N LYS A 123 8.97 -0.27 17.67
CA LYS A 123 10.20 0.49 17.85
C LYS A 123 10.88 0.06 19.16
N SER A 124 12.22 -0.10 19.11
CA SER A 124 13.00 -0.60 20.26
C SER A 124 13.13 0.39 21.41
N THR A 125 12.88 1.67 21.16
CA THR A 125 12.94 2.75 22.16
C THR A 125 11.71 3.62 22.14
N ARG A 126 11.32 4.17 23.29
CA ARG A 126 10.22 5.17 23.38
C ARG A 126 10.52 6.42 22.55
N GLY A 127 11.80 6.84 22.47
CA GLY A 127 12.19 7.97 21.63
C GLY A 127 11.90 7.73 20.16
N ALA A 128 12.24 6.55 19.62
CA ALA A 128 11.94 6.17 18.25
C ALA A 128 10.43 6.01 18.00
N MET A 129 9.68 5.45 18.97
CA MET A 129 8.23 5.36 18.92
C MET A 129 7.59 6.75 18.84
N ASN A 130 7.97 7.67 19.72
CA ASN A 130 7.45 9.04 19.74
C ASN A 130 7.84 9.83 18.50
N ALA A 131 9.07 9.64 17.99
CA ALA A 131 9.52 10.27 16.75
C ALA A 131 8.76 9.77 15.53
N TRP A 132 8.34 8.50 15.52
CA TRP A 132 7.45 7.97 14.48
C TRP A 132 6.07 8.60 14.58
N GLY A 133 5.45 8.56 15.76
CA GLY A 133 4.11 9.09 16.01
C GLY A 133 3.04 8.43 15.14
N VAL A 134 2.11 9.26 14.64
CA VAL A 134 1.06 8.84 13.69
C VAL A 134 1.34 9.48 12.35
N ARG A 135 1.40 8.67 11.29
CA ARG A 135 1.62 9.16 9.93
C ARG A 135 1.01 8.23 8.88
N TYR A 136 0.83 8.76 7.68
CA TYR A 136 0.45 7.99 6.53
C TYR A 136 1.68 7.75 5.66
N VAL A 137 1.85 6.51 5.21
CA VAL A 137 2.99 6.09 4.38
C VAL A 137 2.53 5.18 3.25
N ASN A 138 3.35 5.08 2.20
CA ASN A 138 3.19 4.05 1.20
C ASN A 138 3.87 2.78 1.68
N ILE A 139 3.17 1.66 1.62
CA ILE A 139 3.76 0.34 1.79
C ILE A 139 3.74 -0.42 0.48
N GLU A 140 4.74 -1.24 0.26
CA GLU A 140 4.78 -2.23 -0.81
C GLU A 140 4.68 -3.63 -0.20
N ILE A 141 3.63 -4.39 -0.57
CA ILE A 141 3.48 -5.78 -0.13
C ILE A 141 4.49 -6.64 -0.88
N LEU A 142 5.48 -7.15 -0.17
CA LEU A 142 6.51 -8.07 -0.70
C LEU A 142 5.97 -9.49 -0.79
N GLU A 143 5.24 -9.90 0.26
CA GLU A 143 4.62 -11.21 0.35
C GLU A 143 3.35 -11.12 1.20
N LEU A 144 2.23 -11.60 0.68
CA LEU A 144 0.99 -11.65 1.44
C LEU A 144 1.01 -12.86 2.37
N GLY A 145 0.71 -12.63 3.64
CA GLY A 145 0.57 -13.67 4.64
C GLY A 145 -0.68 -14.53 4.46
N SER A 146 -0.98 -15.36 5.45
CA SER A 146 -2.03 -16.37 5.35
C SER A 146 -3.24 -16.04 6.22
N TYR A 147 -4.41 -15.82 5.60
CA TYR A 147 -5.68 -15.72 6.29
C TYR A 147 -6.04 -17.01 7.04
N LYS A 148 -5.73 -18.18 6.44
CA LYS A 148 -5.94 -19.48 7.08
C LYS A 148 -5.10 -19.64 8.34
N THR A 149 -3.82 -19.26 8.30
CA THR A 149 -2.94 -19.28 9.47
C THR A 149 -3.41 -18.29 10.54
N SER A 150 -3.81 -17.07 10.15
CA SER A 150 -4.40 -16.09 11.05
C SER A 150 -5.61 -16.67 11.78
N LEU A 151 -6.52 -17.31 11.05
CA LEU A 151 -7.71 -17.93 11.61
C LEU A 151 -7.33 -19.04 12.61
N ALA A 152 -6.42 -19.94 12.25
CA ALA A 152 -5.98 -21.04 13.10
C ALA A 152 -5.40 -20.55 14.44
N VAL A 153 -4.58 -19.48 14.40
CA VAL A 153 -4.01 -18.87 15.62
C VAL A 153 -5.06 -18.19 16.48
N LEU A 154 -6.07 -17.57 15.89
CA LEU A 154 -7.07 -16.78 16.61
C LEU A 154 -8.24 -17.61 17.16
N LEU A 155 -8.57 -18.75 16.54
CA LEU A 155 -9.69 -19.60 16.97
C LEU A 155 -9.67 -19.95 18.45
N PRO A 156 -8.54 -20.36 19.07
CA PRO A 156 -8.51 -20.68 20.52
C PRO A 156 -8.56 -19.45 21.43
N ARG A 157 -8.46 -18.23 20.88
CA ARG A 157 -8.36 -16.96 21.62
C ARG A 157 -9.66 -16.15 21.65
N GLN A 158 -10.79 -16.73 21.24
CA GLN A 158 -12.08 -16.03 21.07
C GLN A 158 -12.74 -15.57 22.38
N LYS A 159 -12.13 -15.80 23.54
CA LYS A 159 -12.58 -15.19 24.81
C LYS A 159 -12.55 -13.65 24.74
N TYR A 160 -11.66 -13.06 23.93
CA TYR A 160 -11.53 -11.62 23.75
C TYR A 160 -12.45 -11.12 22.61
N SER A 161 -13.16 -10.02 22.85
CA SER A 161 -14.11 -9.44 21.87
C SER A 161 -13.46 -9.05 20.55
N HIS A 162 -12.31 -8.39 20.60
CA HIS A 162 -11.54 -7.99 19.42
C HIS A 162 -11.08 -9.19 18.57
N VAL A 163 -10.74 -10.32 19.23
CA VAL A 163 -10.39 -11.54 18.50
C VAL A 163 -11.61 -12.13 17.78
N ARG A 164 -12.80 -12.13 18.43
CA ARG A 164 -14.04 -12.57 17.76
C ARG A 164 -14.36 -11.74 16.52
N GLN A 165 -14.11 -10.42 16.56
CA GLN A 165 -14.29 -9.53 15.41
C GLN A 165 -13.34 -9.91 14.25
N MET A 166 -12.05 -10.13 14.54
CA MET A 166 -11.09 -10.60 13.51
C MET A 166 -11.49 -11.96 12.93
N VAL A 167 -11.87 -12.93 13.79
CA VAL A 167 -12.31 -14.26 13.34
C VAL A 167 -13.54 -14.16 12.42
N ALA A 168 -14.51 -13.31 12.74
CA ALA A 168 -15.66 -13.07 11.88
C ALA A 168 -15.26 -12.48 10.53
N GLY A 169 -14.29 -11.58 10.50
CA GLY A 169 -13.72 -11.01 9.26
C GLY A 169 -12.98 -12.07 8.43
N LEU A 170 -12.18 -12.90 9.07
CA LEU A 170 -11.39 -13.96 8.43
C LEU A 170 -12.25 -15.05 7.80
N LYS A 171 -13.32 -15.50 8.49
CA LYS A 171 -14.25 -16.51 7.97
C LYS A 171 -14.93 -16.12 6.65
N ARG A 172 -14.96 -14.83 6.30
CA ARG A 172 -15.47 -14.35 5.00
C ARG A 172 -14.42 -14.43 3.88
N LYS A 173 -13.17 -14.71 4.21
CA LYS A 173 -12.03 -14.71 3.27
C LYS A 173 -11.36 -16.09 3.12
N THR A 174 -11.74 -17.03 3.97
CA THR A 174 -11.26 -18.43 3.97
C THR A 174 -12.41 -19.39 3.67
#